data_62f51d1950ba9a3f3fbbf8ecd8996f56
#
_entry.id   62f51d1950ba9a3f3fbbf8ecd8996f56
#
_cell.length_a   1.000
_cell.length_b   1.000
_cell.length_c   1.000
_cell.angle_alpha   90.00
_cell.angle_beta   90.00
_cell.angle_gamma   90.00
#
_symmetry.space_group_name_H-M   'P 1'
#
loop_
_entity.id
_entity.type
_entity.pdbx_description
1 polymer ?
#
loop_
_entity_poly.entity_id
_entity_poly.type
_entity_poly.pdbx_seq_one_letter_code
_entity_poly.pdbx_strand_id
1 'polypeptide(L)'
;MELELSRNDISQIEKICNVIDKNKSFLITAHQNLDGDAISSELAMFLLLKKLNKKVRIINWDKVPSIYRFLPSIKEVKIYNKETFRNNFDVVIVLDCGSLERIVDISNYVKDLMLINIDHHLTNSHFGKINWVNPEFSATGEMIYFIIRKLNNIDKKIATCIYTAILTDTGRFTYRVSKFTMDIVKDLLTYKISPVEIGRKIYLEKPFKSIKLLSEALNNLKFNPINRVCWMKITKQLYKKTKTDETYTEGFSEFLSEIKEAEVIFLIKEKENGTKVSLRSKGKFDVEKLARKFGGGGHREASGCFFKNLDAESTEKIILKEIKENGRNYKCK
;
A
#
# COMPACT_ATOMS: atom_id res chain seq x y z
N MET A 1 -9.44 19.96 19.83
CA MET A 1 -7.99 20.20 19.61
C MET A 1 -7.85 20.39 18.11
N GLU A 2 -7.35 21.53 17.69
CA GLU A 2 -7.09 21.74 16.25
C GLU A 2 -5.93 20.84 15.83
N LEU A 3 -6.11 20.15 14.70
CA LEU A 3 -5.07 19.32 14.10
C LEU A 3 -3.99 20.26 13.55
N GLU A 4 -2.93 20.49 14.32
CA GLU A 4 -1.85 21.42 13.93
C GLU A 4 -0.91 20.77 12.92
N LEU A 5 -1.09 21.15 11.67
CA LEU A 5 -0.17 20.85 10.57
C LEU A 5 1.06 21.74 10.63
N SER A 6 2.19 21.24 10.14
CA SER A 6 3.37 22.07 9.94
C SER A 6 3.12 23.17 8.88
N ARG A 7 3.89 24.27 8.94
CA ARG A 7 3.82 25.31 7.90
C ARG A 7 4.11 24.77 6.50
N ASN A 8 4.96 23.76 6.40
CA ASN A 8 5.24 23.10 5.13
C ASN A 8 4.02 22.33 4.61
N ASP A 9 3.36 21.55 5.47
CA ASP A 9 2.15 20.80 5.08
C ASP A 9 1.06 21.75 4.57
N ILE A 10 0.81 22.83 5.31
CA ILE A 10 -0.16 23.86 4.89
C ILE A 10 0.18 24.42 3.51
N SER A 11 1.45 24.78 3.29
CA SER A 11 1.92 25.31 2.00
C SER A 11 1.73 24.31 0.87
N GLN A 12 2.03 23.01 1.07
CA GLN A 12 1.85 21.98 0.05
C GLN A 12 0.37 21.76 -0.26
N ILE A 13 -0.49 21.70 0.76
CA ILE A 13 -1.94 21.59 0.58
C ILE A 13 -2.46 22.77 -0.26
N GLU A 14 -2.01 23.99 0.02
CA GLU A 14 -2.40 25.17 -0.75
C GLU A 14 -1.98 25.11 -2.21
N LYS A 15 -0.75 24.70 -2.47
CA LYS A 15 -0.26 24.51 -3.85
C LYS A 15 -1.10 23.46 -4.59
N ILE A 16 -1.40 22.32 -3.95
CA ILE A 16 -2.21 21.26 -4.54
C ILE A 16 -3.62 21.75 -4.82
N CYS A 17 -4.27 22.43 -3.87
CA CYS A 17 -5.60 23.00 -4.06
C CYS A 17 -5.64 24.02 -5.22
N ASN A 18 -4.61 24.88 -5.32
CA ASN A 18 -4.50 25.85 -6.43
C ASN A 18 -4.34 25.16 -7.80
N VAL A 19 -3.58 24.03 -7.87
CA VAL A 19 -3.46 23.23 -9.10
C VAL A 19 -4.78 22.57 -9.43
N ILE A 20 -5.49 22.03 -8.45
CA ILE A 20 -6.82 21.42 -8.65
C ILE A 20 -7.80 22.47 -9.18
N ASP A 21 -7.80 23.67 -8.64
CA ASP A 21 -8.70 24.75 -9.07
C ASP A 21 -8.47 25.13 -10.54
N LYS A 22 -7.22 25.36 -10.92
CA LYS A 22 -6.82 25.88 -12.24
C LYS A 22 -6.91 24.89 -13.39
N ASN A 23 -6.95 23.57 -13.13
CA ASN A 23 -6.91 22.54 -14.15
C ASN A 23 -8.24 21.79 -14.27
N LYS A 24 -8.46 21.16 -15.42
CA LYS A 24 -9.75 20.52 -15.77
C LYS A 24 -9.66 19.01 -15.86
N SER A 25 -8.50 18.44 -16.25
CA SER A 25 -8.37 17.01 -16.51
C SER A 25 -7.21 16.39 -15.70
N PHE A 26 -7.51 15.25 -15.04
CA PHE A 26 -6.63 14.61 -14.08
C PHE A 26 -6.50 13.12 -14.33
N LEU A 27 -5.27 12.62 -14.24
CA LEU A 27 -4.96 11.21 -14.05
C LEU A 27 -4.57 10.98 -12.60
N ILE A 28 -5.13 9.95 -11.97
CA ILE A 28 -4.70 9.44 -10.67
C ILE A 28 -4.08 8.07 -10.89
N THR A 29 -2.97 7.79 -10.25
CA THR A 29 -2.29 6.50 -10.26
C THR A 29 -1.51 6.29 -8.96
N ALA A 30 -1.19 5.03 -8.64
CA ALA A 30 -0.39 4.66 -7.49
C ALA A 30 0.66 3.61 -7.87
N HIS A 31 1.39 3.12 -6.87
CA HIS A 31 2.44 2.12 -7.07
C HIS A 31 1.90 0.77 -7.56
N GLN A 32 2.74 -0.01 -8.27
CA GLN A 32 2.48 -1.42 -8.57
C GLN A 32 2.31 -2.24 -7.26
N ASN A 33 1.51 -3.32 -7.33
CA ASN A 33 1.08 -4.11 -6.18
C ASN A 33 0.21 -3.31 -5.20
N LEU A 34 -0.86 -2.72 -5.73
CA LEU A 34 -1.83 -1.91 -4.99
C LEU A 34 -2.23 -2.54 -3.65
N ASP A 35 -2.18 -1.73 -2.61
CA ASP A 35 -2.67 -2.09 -1.28
C ASP A 35 -3.90 -1.25 -0.87
N GLY A 36 -4.26 -1.29 0.40
CA GLY A 36 -5.45 -0.63 0.89
C GLY A 36 -5.31 0.88 0.97
N ASP A 37 -4.13 1.40 1.31
CA ASP A 37 -3.89 2.84 1.36
C ASP A 37 -3.87 3.43 -0.05
N ALA A 38 -3.08 2.85 -0.95
CA ALA A 38 -2.99 3.30 -2.34
C ALA A 38 -4.36 3.41 -2.99
N ILE A 39 -5.13 2.31 -3.03
CA ILE A 39 -6.42 2.29 -3.73
C ILE A 39 -7.48 3.17 -3.06
N SER A 40 -7.49 3.23 -1.74
CA SER A 40 -8.47 4.03 -1.02
C SER A 40 -8.18 5.53 -1.13
N SER A 41 -6.92 5.92 -1.12
CA SER A 41 -6.46 7.29 -1.34
C SER A 41 -6.80 7.77 -2.76
N GLU A 42 -6.59 6.93 -3.77
CA GLU A 42 -7.00 7.20 -5.16
C GLU A 42 -8.50 7.44 -5.27
N LEU A 43 -9.31 6.57 -4.66
CA LEU A 43 -10.76 6.69 -4.70
C LEU A 43 -11.28 7.92 -3.96
N ALA A 44 -10.67 8.28 -2.82
CA ALA A 44 -11.01 9.50 -2.10
C ALA A 44 -10.73 10.76 -2.95
N MET A 45 -9.54 10.82 -3.57
CA MET A 45 -9.16 11.92 -4.47
C MET A 45 -10.04 11.95 -5.73
N PHE A 46 -10.34 10.80 -6.32
CA PHE A 46 -11.25 10.68 -7.46
C PHE A 46 -12.64 11.26 -7.14
N LEU A 47 -13.21 10.87 -6.00
CA LEU A 47 -14.51 11.34 -5.56
C LEU A 47 -14.53 12.86 -5.31
N LEU A 48 -13.45 13.42 -4.73
CA LEU A 48 -13.27 14.86 -4.60
C LEU A 48 -13.29 15.54 -5.96
N LEU A 49 -12.43 15.11 -6.89
CA LEU A 49 -12.31 15.73 -8.21
C LEU A 49 -13.61 15.64 -9.02
N LYS A 50 -14.36 14.54 -8.89
CA LYS A 50 -15.70 14.41 -9.49
C LYS A 50 -16.69 15.41 -8.90
N LYS A 51 -16.69 15.63 -7.58
CA LYS A 51 -17.54 16.66 -6.93
C LYS A 51 -17.19 18.08 -7.39
N LEU A 52 -15.93 18.33 -7.70
CA LEU A 52 -15.45 19.60 -8.26
C LEU A 52 -15.66 19.69 -9.78
N ASN A 53 -16.45 18.79 -10.38
CA ASN A 53 -16.74 18.74 -11.81
C ASN A 53 -15.50 18.61 -12.70
N LYS A 54 -14.41 18.02 -12.21
CA LYS A 54 -13.20 17.78 -12.99
C LYS A 54 -13.35 16.49 -13.81
N LYS A 55 -12.69 16.45 -14.98
CA LYS A 55 -12.49 15.21 -15.75
C LYS A 55 -11.39 14.41 -15.07
N VAL A 56 -11.67 13.21 -14.60
CA VAL A 56 -10.71 12.40 -13.85
C VAL A 56 -10.80 10.94 -14.25
N ARG A 57 -9.63 10.27 -14.33
CA ARG A 57 -9.47 8.82 -14.51
C ARG A 57 -8.52 8.27 -13.47
N ILE A 58 -8.78 7.05 -13.03
CA ILE A 58 -7.81 6.26 -12.25
C ILE A 58 -7.31 5.16 -13.17
N ILE A 59 -5.99 5.08 -13.36
CA ILE A 59 -5.35 4.06 -14.19
C ILE A 59 -4.14 3.52 -13.45
N ASN A 60 -4.14 2.22 -13.17
CA ASN A 60 -3.08 1.54 -12.45
C ASN A 60 -2.48 0.42 -13.29
N TRP A 61 -1.26 0.03 -12.95
CA TRP A 61 -0.58 -1.11 -13.58
C TRP A 61 -1.25 -2.43 -13.24
N ASP A 62 -1.63 -2.63 -11.97
CA ASP A 62 -2.17 -3.88 -11.46
C ASP A 62 -3.70 -3.87 -11.29
N LYS A 63 -4.25 -5.07 -11.20
CA LYS A 63 -5.65 -5.27 -10.79
C LYS A 63 -5.83 -4.92 -9.32
N VAL A 64 -6.97 -4.32 -9.01
CA VAL A 64 -7.39 -4.10 -7.63
C VAL A 64 -7.57 -5.43 -6.91
N PRO A 65 -6.96 -5.61 -5.71
CA PRO A 65 -7.21 -6.78 -4.88
C PRO A 65 -8.69 -6.95 -4.55
N SER A 66 -9.16 -8.21 -4.56
CA SER A 66 -10.59 -8.51 -4.43
C SER A 66 -11.22 -8.04 -3.13
N ILE A 67 -10.44 -7.95 -2.05
CA ILE A 67 -10.89 -7.50 -0.73
C ILE A 67 -11.34 -6.03 -0.72
N TYR A 68 -10.88 -5.20 -1.67
CA TYR A 68 -11.25 -3.79 -1.76
C TYR A 68 -12.42 -3.52 -2.71
N ARG A 69 -13.04 -4.55 -3.30
CA ARG A 69 -14.17 -4.39 -4.25
C ARG A 69 -15.41 -3.73 -3.66
N PHE A 70 -15.52 -3.65 -2.35
CA PHE A 70 -16.63 -2.97 -1.67
C PHE A 70 -16.50 -1.45 -1.65
N LEU A 71 -15.32 -0.91 -1.96
CA LEU A 71 -15.07 0.53 -1.91
C LEU A 71 -15.93 1.31 -2.92
N PRO A 72 -16.38 2.51 -2.54
CA PRO A 72 -17.12 3.38 -3.44
C PRO A 72 -16.33 3.68 -4.72
N SER A 73 -17.00 3.66 -5.85
CA SER A 73 -16.42 3.96 -7.17
C SER A 73 -15.30 3.03 -7.63
N ILE A 74 -15.10 1.89 -7.02
CA ILE A 74 -14.03 0.93 -7.35
C ILE A 74 -14.02 0.51 -8.83
N LYS A 75 -15.18 0.49 -9.49
CA LYS A 75 -15.33 0.15 -10.92
C LYS A 75 -14.70 1.18 -11.86
N GLU A 76 -14.40 2.38 -11.37
CA GLU A 76 -13.75 3.45 -12.12
C GLU A 76 -12.24 3.25 -12.25
N VAL A 77 -11.66 2.38 -11.42
CA VAL A 77 -10.24 2.02 -11.50
C VAL A 77 -10.03 1.13 -12.73
N LYS A 78 -9.16 1.59 -13.63
CA LYS A 78 -8.83 0.87 -14.86
C LYS A 78 -7.40 0.35 -14.80
N ILE A 79 -7.19 -0.78 -15.47
CA ILE A 79 -5.84 -1.33 -15.66
C ILE A 79 -5.23 -0.64 -16.88
N TYR A 80 -3.95 -0.28 -16.75
CA TYR A 80 -3.19 0.29 -17.85
C TYR A 80 -3.22 -0.65 -19.07
N ASN A 81 -3.46 -0.05 -20.24
CA ASN A 81 -3.37 -0.73 -21.51
C ASN A 81 -2.71 0.25 -22.51
N LYS A 82 -1.54 -0.14 -23.02
CA LYS A 82 -0.72 0.67 -23.92
C LYS A 82 -1.47 1.12 -25.17
N GLU A 83 -2.33 0.28 -25.72
CA GLU A 83 -3.06 0.56 -26.97
C GLU A 83 -4.16 1.61 -26.78
N THR A 84 -4.79 1.63 -25.58
CA THR A 84 -5.92 2.51 -25.26
C THR A 84 -5.54 3.70 -24.40
N PHE A 85 -4.35 3.71 -23.81
CA PHE A 85 -3.88 4.82 -23.00
C PHE A 85 -3.72 6.08 -23.86
N ARG A 86 -4.29 7.18 -23.42
CA ARG A 86 -4.17 8.50 -24.06
C ARG A 86 -3.72 9.50 -23.02
N ASN A 87 -2.59 10.14 -23.29
CA ASN A 87 -1.99 11.16 -22.44
C ASN A 87 -2.60 12.54 -22.75
N ASN A 88 -3.84 12.75 -22.33
CA ASN A 88 -4.58 14.00 -22.51
C ASN A 88 -5.04 14.57 -21.15
N PHE A 89 -4.15 14.56 -20.19
CA PHE A 89 -4.37 15.08 -18.85
C PHE A 89 -3.58 16.37 -18.62
N ASP A 90 -4.17 17.34 -17.92
CA ASP A 90 -3.46 18.55 -17.51
C ASP A 90 -2.51 18.24 -16.33
N VAL A 91 -2.95 17.36 -15.43
CA VAL A 91 -2.26 17.03 -14.18
C VAL A 91 -2.29 15.53 -13.94
N VAL A 92 -1.19 14.99 -13.43
CA VAL A 92 -1.09 13.63 -12.91
C VAL A 92 -0.87 13.69 -11.41
N ILE A 93 -1.70 12.98 -10.65
CA ILE A 93 -1.58 12.83 -9.20
C ILE A 93 -1.13 11.40 -8.92
N VAL A 94 0.09 11.25 -8.41
CA VAL A 94 0.65 9.96 -8.00
C VAL A 94 0.57 9.88 -6.48
N LEU A 95 -0.16 8.89 -6.00
CA LEU A 95 -0.45 8.69 -4.59
C LEU A 95 0.30 7.47 -4.05
N ASP A 96 0.75 7.57 -2.80
CA ASP A 96 1.34 6.46 -2.05
C ASP A 96 2.49 5.77 -2.81
N CYS A 97 3.37 6.57 -3.40
CA CYS A 97 4.38 6.09 -4.31
C CYS A 97 5.73 6.77 -4.07
N GLY A 98 6.71 6.01 -3.60
CA GLY A 98 8.02 6.53 -3.23
C GLY A 98 8.95 6.83 -4.40
N SER A 99 8.69 6.31 -5.61
CA SER A 99 9.47 6.61 -6.82
C SER A 99 8.65 6.44 -8.09
N LEU A 100 9.04 7.16 -9.14
CA LEU A 100 8.30 7.18 -10.40
C LEU A 100 8.32 5.81 -11.11
N GLU A 101 9.38 5.03 -10.95
CA GLU A 101 9.52 3.71 -11.54
C GLU A 101 8.46 2.72 -11.03
N ARG A 102 7.92 2.95 -9.82
CA ARG A 102 6.89 2.09 -9.24
C ARG A 102 5.52 2.18 -9.92
N ILE A 103 5.29 3.18 -10.77
CA ILE A 103 4.10 3.22 -11.64
C ILE A 103 4.33 2.54 -13.00
N VAL A 104 5.48 1.87 -13.17
CA VAL A 104 5.88 1.03 -14.31
C VAL A 104 5.78 1.81 -15.64
N ASP A 105 5.19 1.23 -16.69
CA ASP A 105 5.13 1.85 -18.02
C ASP A 105 4.33 3.16 -18.06
N ILE A 106 3.45 3.42 -17.10
CA ILE A 106 2.72 4.69 -16.99
C ILE A 106 3.71 5.85 -16.87
N SER A 107 4.84 5.65 -16.18
CA SER A 107 5.91 6.63 -16.00
C SER A 107 6.41 7.23 -17.33
N ASN A 108 6.50 6.42 -18.37
CA ASN A 108 6.99 6.85 -19.70
C ASN A 108 6.10 7.93 -20.35
N TYR A 109 4.83 7.99 -19.96
CA TYR A 109 3.86 8.90 -20.55
C TYR A 109 3.58 10.14 -19.71
N VAL A 110 3.96 10.13 -18.43
CA VAL A 110 3.54 11.19 -17.50
C VAL A 110 4.69 12.03 -16.95
N LYS A 111 5.93 11.62 -17.11
CA LYS A 111 7.13 12.28 -16.55
C LYS A 111 7.28 13.76 -16.93
N ASP A 112 6.78 14.16 -18.10
CA ASP A 112 6.89 15.53 -18.60
C ASP A 112 5.67 16.41 -18.27
N LEU A 113 4.63 15.84 -17.66
CA LEU A 113 3.40 16.54 -17.27
C LEU A 113 3.55 17.31 -15.95
N MET A 114 2.48 18.04 -15.57
CA MET A 114 2.33 18.57 -14.23
C MET A 114 2.05 17.42 -13.27
N LEU A 115 3.07 16.98 -12.54
CA LEU A 115 3.06 15.80 -11.69
C LEU A 115 3.04 16.22 -10.21
N ILE A 116 2.01 15.77 -9.50
CA ILE A 116 1.87 15.93 -8.05
C ILE A 116 2.13 14.57 -7.41
N ASN A 117 3.05 14.49 -6.46
CA ASN A 117 3.26 13.32 -5.63
C ASN A 117 2.80 13.61 -4.19
N ILE A 118 1.94 12.76 -3.65
CA ILE A 118 1.48 12.79 -2.26
C ILE A 118 1.80 11.45 -1.65
N ASP A 119 2.68 11.42 -0.66
CA ASP A 119 3.24 10.17 -0.15
C ASP A 119 3.74 10.32 1.30
N HIS A 120 3.70 9.23 2.05
CA HIS A 120 4.21 9.17 3.42
C HIS A 120 5.45 8.26 3.57
N HIS A 121 6.00 7.75 2.50
CA HIS A 121 7.21 6.92 2.54
C HIS A 121 8.46 7.75 2.83
N LEU A 122 9.26 7.32 3.83
CA LEU A 122 10.53 7.96 4.20
C LEU A 122 11.53 8.03 3.03
N THR A 123 11.42 7.10 2.10
CA THR A 123 12.37 6.88 1.01
C THR A 123 11.92 7.46 -0.31
N ASN A 124 10.98 8.40 -0.26
CA ASN A 124 10.46 9.06 -1.45
C ASN A 124 11.56 9.84 -2.18
N SER A 125 11.60 9.73 -3.51
CA SER A 125 12.60 10.39 -4.38
C SER A 125 12.22 11.79 -4.81
N HIS A 126 11.09 12.33 -4.37
CA HIS A 126 10.59 13.68 -4.71
C HIS A 126 10.50 13.95 -6.22
N PHE A 127 9.96 12.99 -6.98
CA PHE A 127 9.94 12.98 -8.44
C PHE A 127 8.87 13.90 -9.07
N GLY A 128 7.94 14.43 -8.29
CA GLY A 128 6.91 15.34 -8.77
C GLY A 128 7.38 16.78 -8.93
N LYS A 129 6.65 17.58 -9.68
CA LYS A 129 6.79 19.04 -9.68
C LYS A 129 6.28 19.66 -8.38
N ILE A 130 5.28 19.04 -7.77
CA ILE A 130 4.84 19.31 -6.40
C ILE A 130 4.97 17.97 -5.65
N ASN A 131 5.67 18.01 -4.50
CA ASN A 131 5.86 16.85 -3.65
C ASN A 131 5.39 17.21 -2.24
N TRP A 132 4.26 16.64 -1.84
CA TRP A 132 3.88 16.62 -0.44
C TRP A 132 4.23 15.26 0.12
N VAL A 133 5.41 15.17 0.68
CA VAL A 133 5.97 13.97 1.29
C VAL A 133 6.17 14.22 2.76
N ASN A 134 5.47 13.45 3.60
CA ASN A 134 5.62 13.57 5.04
C ASN A 134 5.47 12.21 5.74
N PRO A 135 6.61 11.59 6.17
CA PRO A 135 6.60 10.30 6.85
C PRO A 135 6.00 10.32 8.27
N GLU A 136 5.60 11.46 8.80
CA GLU A 136 4.90 11.51 10.10
C GLU A 136 3.45 11.04 10.02
N PHE A 137 2.85 11.07 8.84
CA PHE A 137 1.52 10.50 8.62
C PHE A 137 1.56 8.97 8.63
N SER A 138 0.51 8.34 9.15
CA SER A 138 0.40 6.88 9.16
C SER A 138 0.00 6.29 7.82
N ALA A 139 -0.65 7.07 6.96
CA ALA A 139 -1.18 6.67 5.67
C ALA A 139 -1.27 7.88 4.74
N THR A 140 -1.14 7.65 3.43
CA THR A 140 -1.43 8.68 2.42
C THR A 140 -2.88 9.17 2.53
N GLY A 141 -3.81 8.30 2.94
CA GLY A 141 -5.19 8.67 3.20
C GLY A 141 -5.38 9.76 4.25
N GLU A 142 -4.52 9.86 5.28
CA GLU A 142 -4.53 10.98 6.22
C GLU A 142 -4.18 12.31 5.54
N MET A 143 -3.22 12.29 4.63
CA MET A 143 -2.83 13.47 3.86
C MET A 143 -3.97 13.92 2.94
N ILE A 144 -4.60 12.97 2.24
CA ILE A 144 -5.77 13.24 1.39
C ILE A 144 -6.93 13.82 2.20
N TYR A 145 -7.15 13.38 3.44
CA TYR A 145 -8.15 13.95 4.34
C TYR A 145 -7.98 15.47 4.49
N PHE A 146 -6.76 15.97 4.70
CA PHE A 146 -6.53 17.41 4.90
C PHE A 146 -6.84 18.24 3.64
N ILE A 147 -6.52 17.71 2.45
CA ILE A 147 -6.87 18.37 1.18
C ILE A 147 -8.39 18.47 1.05
N ILE A 148 -9.10 17.35 1.28
CA ILE A 148 -10.54 17.27 1.10
C ILE A 148 -11.27 18.12 2.16
N ARG A 149 -10.77 18.13 3.39
CA ARG A 149 -11.28 18.96 4.49
C ARG A 149 -11.12 20.46 4.18
N LYS A 150 -9.97 20.89 3.64
CA LYS A 150 -9.76 22.30 3.22
C LYS A 150 -10.76 22.72 2.16
N LEU A 151 -11.14 21.82 1.26
CA LEU A 151 -12.14 22.07 0.20
C LEU A 151 -13.58 21.80 0.65
N ASN A 152 -13.81 21.47 1.92
CA ASN A 152 -15.11 21.20 2.54
C ASN A 152 -16.00 20.21 1.76
N ASN A 153 -15.42 19.09 1.33
CA ASN A 153 -16.07 18.14 0.42
C ASN A 153 -16.18 16.70 0.95
N ILE A 154 -15.99 16.47 2.25
CA ILE A 154 -16.10 15.14 2.84
C ILE A 154 -17.58 14.70 2.85
N ASP A 155 -17.83 13.47 2.41
CA ASP A 155 -19.08 12.75 2.56
C ASP A 155 -18.84 11.31 3.00
N LYS A 156 -19.91 10.54 3.18
CA LYS A 156 -19.81 9.12 3.60
C LYS A 156 -18.91 8.28 2.68
N LYS A 157 -18.94 8.49 1.37
CA LYS A 157 -18.13 7.70 0.41
C LYS A 157 -16.64 8.02 0.57
N ILE A 158 -16.30 9.29 0.61
CA ILE A 158 -14.93 9.77 0.82
C ILE A 158 -14.44 9.33 2.20
N ALA A 159 -15.25 9.50 3.25
CA ALA A 159 -14.90 9.07 4.60
C ALA A 159 -14.66 7.55 4.68
N THR A 160 -15.44 6.73 3.95
CA THR A 160 -15.21 5.28 3.86
C THR A 160 -13.85 4.98 3.24
N CYS A 161 -13.48 5.66 2.17
CA CYS A 161 -12.18 5.47 1.52
C CYS A 161 -11.03 5.88 2.46
N ILE A 162 -11.07 7.09 3.04
CA ILE A 162 -10.02 7.57 3.95
C ILE A 162 -9.87 6.65 5.16
N TYR A 163 -10.98 6.22 5.78
CA TYR A 163 -10.95 5.29 6.90
C TYR A 163 -10.32 3.95 6.51
N THR A 164 -10.62 3.44 5.31
CA THR A 164 -10.03 2.20 4.81
C THR A 164 -8.52 2.34 4.62
N ALA A 165 -8.05 3.43 4.04
CA ALA A 165 -6.63 3.74 3.89
C ALA A 165 -5.91 3.68 5.25
N ILE A 166 -6.40 4.41 6.23
CA ILE A 166 -5.86 4.45 7.58
C ILE A 166 -5.89 3.06 8.24
N LEU A 167 -7.01 2.36 8.17
CA LEU A 167 -7.19 1.05 8.82
C LEU A 167 -6.21 0.00 8.27
N THR A 168 -5.96 0.04 6.97
CA THR A 168 -5.09 -0.95 6.33
C THR A 168 -3.62 -0.66 6.57
N ASP A 169 -3.18 0.56 6.43
CA ASP A 169 -1.76 0.90 6.55
C ASP A 169 -1.28 0.91 8.00
N THR A 170 -2.14 1.27 8.95
CA THR A 170 -1.87 1.10 10.38
C THR A 170 -1.97 -0.35 10.86
N GLY A 171 -2.33 -1.29 9.98
CA GLY A 171 -2.55 -2.68 10.35
C GLY A 171 -3.55 -2.83 11.50
N ARG A 172 -4.72 -2.22 11.40
CA ARG A 172 -5.72 -2.20 12.48
C ARG A 172 -5.24 -1.44 13.73
N PHE A 173 -4.48 -0.37 13.55
CA PHE A 173 -3.86 0.42 14.62
C PHE A 173 -2.83 -0.37 15.46
N THR A 174 -2.24 -1.44 14.90
CA THR A 174 -1.21 -2.25 15.58
C THR A 174 0.21 -1.90 15.15
N TYR A 175 0.36 -1.12 14.07
CA TYR A 175 1.63 -0.57 13.62
C TYR A 175 1.73 0.92 13.98
N ARG A 176 2.42 1.67 13.17
CA ARG A 176 2.60 3.10 13.39
C ARG A 176 1.27 3.86 13.29
N VAL A 177 0.96 4.63 14.31
CA VAL A 177 -0.18 5.54 14.38
C VAL A 177 0.34 6.96 14.52
N SER A 178 -0.06 7.87 13.62
CA SER A 178 0.33 9.28 13.67
C SER A 178 -0.40 10.03 14.80
N LYS A 179 0.09 11.21 15.15
CA LYS A 179 -0.62 12.10 16.09
C LYS A 179 -1.99 12.56 15.57
N PHE A 180 -2.24 12.45 14.27
CA PHE A 180 -3.49 12.86 13.64
C PHE A 180 -4.51 11.73 13.52
N THR A 181 -4.07 10.47 13.52
CA THR A 181 -4.88 9.30 13.15
C THR A 181 -6.22 9.24 13.89
N MET A 182 -6.20 9.33 15.23
CA MET A 182 -7.42 9.16 16.02
C MET A 182 -8.38 10.34 15.89
N ASP A 183 -7.86 11.56 15.75
CA ASP A 183 -8.70 12.74 15.52
C ASP A 183 -9.34 12.71 14.12
N ILE A 184 -8.60 12.27 13.10
CA ILE A 184 -9.16 12.05 11.76
C ILE A 184 -10.24 10.98 11.81
N VAL A 185 -9.98 9.83 12.44
CA VAL A 185 -10.96 8.74 12.59
C VAL A 185 -12.20 9.24 13.29
N LYS A 186 -12.06 9.99 14.40
CA LYS A 186 -13.19 10.60 15.13
C LYS A 186 -14.04 11.49 14.20
N ASP A 187 -13.41 12.34 13.39
CA ASP A 187 -14.13 13.19 12.43
C ASP A 187 -14.85 12.36 11.36
N LEU A 188 -14.17 11.34 10.80
CA LEU A 188 -14.75 10.46 9.77
C LEU A 188 -16.00 9.73 10.26
N LEU A 189 -16.10 9.39 11.56
CA LEU A 189 -17.29 8.75 12.15
C LEU A 189 -18.52 9.65 12.08
N THR A 190 -18.36 10.96 12.06
CA THR A 190 -19.49 11.91 11.93
C THR A 190 -20.22 11.77 10.58
N TYR A 191 -19.54 11.23 9.56
CA TYR A 191 -20.12 10.97 8.23
C TYR A 191 -20.85 9.62 8.13
N LYS A 192 -21.18 9.00 9.26
CA LYS A 192 -21.98 7.75 9.36
C LYS A 192 -21.36 6.57 8.58
N ILE A 193 -20.05 6.47 8.57
CA ILE A 193 -19.35 5.26 8.11
C ILE A 193 -19.56 4.15 9.16
N SER A 194 -19.35 2.91 8.75
CA SER A 194 -19.39 1.74 9.67
C SER A 194 -17.99 1.09 9.73
N PRO A 195 -17.17 1.42 10.74
CA PRO A 195 -15.89 0.75 10.97
C PRO A 195 -16.00 -0.76 11.07
N VAL A 196 -17.09 -1.23 11.70
CA VAL A 196 -17.37 -2.66 11.86
C VAL A 196 -17.55 -3.36 10.51
N GLU A 197 -18.35 -2.77 9.62
CA GLU A 197 -18.57 -3.34 8.28
C GLU A 197 -17.30 -3.30 7.43
N ILE A 198 -16.57 -2.18 7.47
CA ILE A 198 -15.30 -2.03 6.73
C ILE A 198 -14.29 -3.07 7.22
N GLY A 199 -14.09 -3.16 8.54
CA GLY A 199 -13.17 -4.14 9.14
C GLY A 199 -13.57 -5.58 8.82
N ARG A 200 -14.88 -5.90 8.87
CA ARG A 200 -15.37 -7.23 8.51
C ARG A 200 -15.05 -7.58 7.07
N LYS A 201 -15.29 -6.68 6.12
CA LYS A 201 -15.02 -6.90 4.68
C LYS A 201 -13.54 -7.14 4.39
N ILE A 202 -12.66 -6.43 5.08
CA ILE A 202 -11.22 -6.55 4.85
C ILE A 202 -10.63 -7.78 5.54
N TYR A 203 -11.04 -8.05 6.80
CA TYR A 203 -10.34 -9.01 7.64
C TYR A 203 -11.11 -10.30 7.93
N LEU A 204 -12.44 -10.28 7.85
CA LEU A 204 -13.28 -11.39 8.29
C LEU A 204 -14.11 -12.04 7.17
N GLU A 205 -14.01 -11.58 5.93
CA GLU A 205 -14.71 -12.15 4.77
C GLU A 205 -13.75 -12.82 3.79
N LYS A 206 -12.87 -13.70 4.29
CA LYS A 206 -11.96 -14.46 3.42
C LYS A 206 -12.70 -15.62 2.73
N PRO A 207 -12.48 -15.83 1.42
CA PRO A 207 -13.01 -17.01 0.73
C PRO A 207 -12.51 -18.30 1.39
N PHE A 208 -13.37 -19.33 1.46
CA PHE A 208 -12.99 -20.64 2.00
C PHE A 208 -11.72 -21.21 1.34
N LYS A 209 -11.55 -21.01 0.03
CA LYS A 209 -10.34 -21.40 -0.71
C LYS A 209 -9.07 -20.73 -0.17
N SER A 210 -9.13 -19.47 0.31
CA SER A 210 -8.00 -18.80 0.93
C SER A 210 -7.59 -19.51 2.23
N ILE A 211 -8.57 -19.87 3.06
CA ILE A 211 -8.29 -20.61 4.31
C ILE A 211 -7.72 -22.00 4.00
N LYS A 212 -8.25 -22.67 2.97
CA LYS A 212 -7.70 -23.96 2.53
C LYS A 212 -6.26 -23.83 2.02
N LEU A 213 -5.96 -22.82 1.23
CA LEU A 213 -4.59 -22.53 0.80
C LEU A 213 -3.66 -22.26 1.98
N LEU A 214 -4.11 -21.45 2.95
CA LEU A 214 -3.35 -21.17 4.17
C LEU A 214 -3.05 -22.45 4.96
N SER A 215 -4.07 -23.27 5.19
CA SER A 215 -3.93 -24.56 5.87
C SER A 215 -2.87 -25.46 5.21
N GLU A 216 -2.86 -25.57 3.89
CA GLU A 216 -1.85 -26.34 3.16
C GLU A 216 -0.46 -25.69 3.23
N ALA A 217 -0.39 -24.36 3.18
CA ALA A 217 0.87 -23.63 3.25
C ALA A 217 1.51 -23.71 4.65
N LEU A 218 0.72 -23.77 5.71
CA LEU A 218 1.22 -23.93 7.08
C LEU A 218 1.97 -25.25 7.31
N ASN A 219 1.75 -26.28 6.51
CA ASN A 219 2.53 -27.52 6.58
C ASN A 219 4.04 -27.31 6.26
N ASN A 220 4.40 -26.22 5.59
CA ASN A 220 5.78 -25.84 5.33
C ASN A 220 6.26 -24.63 6.15
N LEU A 221 5.53 -24.28 7.22
CA LEU A 221 5.94 -23.23 8.14
C LEU A 221 7.26 -23.60 8.81
N LYS A 222 8.21 -22.68 8.78
CA LYS A 222 9.54 -22.85 9.38
C LYS A 222 9.82 -21.72 10.36
N PHE A 223 10.55 -22.07 11.42
CA PHE A 223 10.99 -21.11 12.42
C PHE A 223 12.44 -21.34 12.79
N ASN A 224 13.24 -20.28 12.79
CA ASN A 224 14.61 -20.28 13.29
C ASN A 224 14.67 -19.49 14.60
N PRO A 225 14.83 -20.16 15.77
CA PRO A 225 14.81 -19.49 17.06
C PRO A 225 16.04 -18.61 17.32
N ILE A 226 17.19 -18.94 16.72
CA ILE A 226 18.43 -18.16 16.90
C ILE A 226 18.31 -16.77 16.31
N ASN A 227 17.77 -16.67 15.10
CA ASN A 227 17.58 -15.41 14.39
C ASN A 227 16.16 -14.85 14.58
N ARG A 228 15.28 -15.56 15.28
CA ARG A 228 13.86 -15.21 15.48
C ARG A 228 13.14 -14.93 14.17
N VAL A 229 13.35 -15.79 13.19
CA VAL A 229 12.79 -15.68 11.84
C VAL A 229 11.76 -16.76 11.61
N CYS A 230 10.58 -16.37 11.14
CA CYS A 230 9.52 -17.28 10.71
C CYS A 230 9.23 -17.08 9.23
N TRP A 231 9.02 -18.17 8.49
CA TRP A 231 8.69 -18.05 7.08
C TRP A 231 7.87 -19.23 6.55
N MET A 232 7.22 -18.97 5.43
CA MET A 232 6.39 -19.93 4.73
C MET A 232 6.51 -19.70 3.23
N LYS A 233 6.31 -20.76 2.46
CA LYS A 233 6.34 -20.72 0.98
C LYS A 233 5.00 -21.10 0.40
N ILE A 234 4.58 -20.39 -0.64
CA ILE A 234 3.43 -20.75 -1.46
C ILE A 234 3.93 -21.01 -2.87
N THR A 235 3.97 -22.28 -3.21
CA THR A 235 4.47 -22.77 -4.50
C THR A 235 3.36 -22.86 -5.53
N LYS A 236 3.74 -22.93 -6.80
CA LYS A 236 2.78 -23.21 -7.91
C LYS A 236 2.01 -24.51 -7.70
N GLN A 237 2.64 -25.50 -7.08
CA GLN A 237 1.99 -26.79 -6.75
C GLN A 237 0.86 -26.59 -5.72
N LEU A 238 1.07 -25.75 -4.70
CA LEU A 238 0.03 -25.42 -3.71
C LEU A 238 -1.16 -24.70 -4.36
N TYR A 239 -0.88 -23.71 -5.22
CA TYR A 239 -1.95 -23.06 -5.99
C TYR A 239 -2.75 -24.06 -6.82
N LYS A 240 -2.06 -24.95 -7.54
CA LYS A 240 -2.72 -25.99 -8.34
C LYS A 240 -3.54 -26.96 -7.47
N LYS A 241 -2.97 -27.43 -6.34
CA LYS A 241 -3.64 -28.35 -5.41
C LYS A 241 -4.92 -27.77 -4.83
N THR A 242 -4.90 -26.47 -4.48
CA THR A 242 -6.04 -25.80 -3.84
C THR A 242 -7.00 -25.13 -4.82
N LYS A 243 -6.69 -25.16 -6.12
CA LYS A 243 -7.41 -24.44 -7.18
C LYS A 243 -7.56 -22.96 -6.87
N THR A 244 -6.42 -22.31 -6.53
CA THR A 244 -6.28 -20.89 -6.17
C THR A 244 -5.19 -20.24 -7.00
N ASP A 245 -5.01 -18.95 -6.79
CA ASP A 245 -3.93 -18.13 -7.33
C ASP A 245 -3.40 -17.17 -6.24
N GLU A 246 -2.53 -16.23 -6.61
CA GLU A 246 -1.93 -15.30 -5.66
C GLU A 246 -2.93 -14.36 -4.98
N THR A 247 -4.09 -14.10 -5.57
CA THR A 247 -5.12 -13.23 -4.99
C THR A 247 -5.75 -13.81 -3.72
N TYR A 248 -5.59 -15.11 -3.49
CA TYR A 248 -6.06 -15.80 -2.28
C TYR A 248 -5.06 -15.73 -1.11
N THR A 249 -3.91 -15.11 -1.30
CA THR A 249 -2.84 -15.05 -0.27
C THR A 249 -2.87 -13.79 0.59
N GLU A 250 -3.88 -12.94 0.39
CA GLU A 250 -4.00 -11.69 1.13
C GLU A 250 -4.13 -11.92 2.64
N GLY A 251 -3.33 -11.17 3.42
CA GLY A 251 -3.29 -11.29 4.87
C GLY A 251 -2.49 -12.49 5.42
N PHE A 252 -1.76 -13.24 4.58
CA PHE A 252 -0.97 -14.38 5.07
C PHE A 252 0.32 -13.93 5.78
N SER A 253 0.94 -12.85 5.33
CA SER A 253 2.09 -12.27 6.03
C SER A 253 1.70 -11.68 7.37
N GLU A 254 0.53 -11.05 7.46
CA GLU A 254 -0.04 -10.52 8.69
C GLU A 254 -0.35 -11.65 9.67
N PHE A 255 -0.93 -12.76 9.20
CA PHE A 255 -1.17 -13.96 10.02
C PHE A 255 0.13 -14.52 10.61
N LEU A 256 1.20 -14.60 9.82
CA LEU A 256 2.49 -15.04 10.33
C LEU A 256 3.09 -14.06 11.36
N SER A 257 2.74 -12.77 11.27
CA SER A 257 3.20 -11.75 12.23
C SER A 257 2.61 -11.92 13.63
N GLU A 258 1.56 -12.75 13.78
CA GLU A 258 0.99 -13.11 15.08
C GLU A 258 1.89 -14.04 15.90
N ILE A 259 2.91 -14.66 15.29
CA ILE A 259 3.85 -15.57 15.98
C ILE A 259 4.72 -14.76 16.95
N LYS A 260 4.50 -14.95 18.25
CA LYS A 260 5.13 -14.16 19.32
C LYS A 260 6.66 -14.19 19.27
N GLU A 261 7.23 -15.32 19.00
CA GLU A 261 8.68 -15.59 19.02
C GLU A 261 9.43 -15.00 17.82
N ALA A 262 8.73 -14.75 16.71
CA ALA A 262 9.32 -14.22 15.50
C ALA A 262 9.52 -12.70 15.60
N GLU A 263 10.68 -12.22 15.20
CA GLU A 263 11.00 -10.81 14.98
C GLU A 263 10.87 -10.46 13.50
N VAL A 264 11.37 -11.34 12.63
CA VAL A 264 11.29 -11.19 11.18
C VAL A 264 10.40 -12.28 10.61
N ILE A 265 9.51 -11.89 9.75
CA ILE A 265 8.61 -12.80 9.06
C ILE A 265 8.76 -12.60 7.56
N PHE A 266 8.79 -13.68 6.79
CA PHE A 266 8.69 -13.54 5.35
C PHE A 266 7.85 -14.64 4.71
N LEU A 267 7.12 -14.22 3.68
CA LEU A 267 6.29 -15.08 2.85
C LEU A 267 6.85 -15.08 1.43
N ILE A 268 7.24 -16.24 0.92
CA ILE A 268 7.66 -16.42 -0.47
C ILE A 268 6.48 -16.93 -1.28
N LYS A 269 6.19 -16.26 -2.39
CA LYS A 269 5.13 -16.64 -3.34
C LYS A 269 5.74 -16.87 -4.71
N GLU A 270 5.62 -18.08 -5.24
CA GLU A 270 6.02 -18.35 -6.62
C GLU A 270 5.06 -17.70 -7.62
N LYS A 271 5.65 -17.06 -8.62
CA LYS A 271 4.98 -16.48 -9.78
C LYS A 271 5.52 -17.12 -11.07
N GLU A 272 4.93 -16.80 -12.22
CA GLU A 272 5.38 -17.36 -13.51
C GLU A 272 6.87 -17.08 -13.76
N ASN A 273 7.32 -15.86 -13.51
CA ASN A 273 8.66 -15.38 -13.85
C ASN A 273 9.56 -15.17 -12.62
N GLY A 274 9.33 -15.90 -11.51
CA GLY A 274 10.17 -15.75 -10.31
C GLY A 274 9.39 -15.87 -9.01
N THR A 275 9.86 -15.18 -7.97
CA THR A 275 9.24 -15.21 -6.64
C THR A 275 9.03 -13.82 -6.07
N LYS A 276 7.88 -13.58 -5.49
CA LYS A 276 7.59 -12.39 -4.66
C LYS A 276 7.83 -12.71 -3.20
N VAL A 277 8.57 -11.86 -2.51
CA VAL A 277 8.79 -11.97 -1.07
C VAL A 277 8.09 -10.81 -0.38
N SER A 278 7.22 -11.14 0.57
CA SER A 278 6.64 -10.17 1.51
C SER A 278 7.37 -10.31 2.83
N LEU A 279 7.85 -9.20 3.39
CA LEU A 279 8.66 -9.13 4.60
C LEU A 279 7.88 -8.34 5.67
N ARG A 280 7.94 -8.80 6.91
CA ARG A 280 7.41 -8.10 8.09
C ARG A 280 8.42 -8.13 9.22
N SER A 281 8.40 -7.11 10.08
CA SER A 281 9.22 -7.03 11.29
C SER A 281 8.39 -6.50 12.44
N LYS A 282 8.75 -6.88 13.67
CA LYS A 282 8.20 -6.30 14.90
C LYS A 282 8.95 -5.05 15.39
N GLY A 283 9.73 -4.42 14.49
CA GLY A 283 10.35 -3.12 14.68
C GLY A 283 11.84 -3.14 15.04
N LYS A 284 12.40 -4.29 15.46
CA LYS A 284 13.84 -4.40 15.75
C LYS A 284 14.68 -4.55 14.48
N PHE A 285 14.17 -5.23 13.48
CA PHE A 285 14.83 -5.45 12.20
C PHE A 285 14.24 -4.54 11.12
N ASP A 286 15.09 -3.91 10.31
CA ASP A 286 14.68 -3.04 9.21
C ASP A 286 14.50 -3.88 7.93
N VAL A 287 13.26 -4.30 7.65
CA VAL A 287 12.98 -5.10 6.45
C VAL A 287 12.97 -4.27 5.16
N GLU A 288 12.87 -2.97 5.25
CA GLU A 288 12.97 -2.09 4.08
C GLU A 288 14.40 -2.11 3.52
N LYS A 289 15.42 -1.97 4.39
CA LYS A 289 16.83 -2.07 3.98
C LYS A 289 17.12 -3.41 3.32
N LEU A 290 16.52 -4.50 3.83
CA LEU A 290 16.66 -5.81 3.22
C LEU A 290 16.01 -5.85 1.82
N ALA A 291 14.77 -5.40 1.69
CA ALA A 291 14.05 -5.38 0.42
C ALA A 291 14.77 -4.55 -0.66
N ARG A 292 15.32 -3.39 -0.29
CA ARG A 292 16.07 -2.50 -1.20
C ARG A 292 17.29 -3.14 -1.83
N LYS A 293 18.00 -4.01 -1.13
CA LYS A 293 19.13 -4.76 -1.71
C LYS A 293 18.73 -5.57 -2.94
N PHE A 294 17.46 -5.92 -3.04
CA PHE A 294 16.90 -6.71 -4.14
C PHE A 294 15.93 -5.91 -5.03
N GLY A 295 16.10 -4.57 -5.07
CA GLY A 295 15.29 -3.70 -5.89
C GLY A 295 13.82 -3.56 -5.43
N GLY A 296 13.55 -3.94 -4.19
CA GLY A 296 12.25 -3.79 -3.55
C GLY A 296 12.13 -2.50 -2.72
N GLY A 297 11.12 -2.45 -1.84
CA GLY A 297 10.89 -1.30 -0.96
C GLY A 297 9.66 -1.50 -0.07
N GLY A 298 9.27 -0.46 0.63
CA GLY A 298 8.16 -0.43 1.58
C GLY A 298 8.50 0.40 2.81
N HIS A 299 8.03 -0.06 3.97
CA HIS A 299 8.29 0.51 5.27
C HIS A 299 9.25 -0.35 6.09
N ARG A 300 9.80 0.24 7.15
CA ARG A 300 10.71 -0.44 8.07
C ARG A 300 10.15 -1.78 8.60
N GLU A 301 8.86 -1.82 8.88
CA GLU A 301 8.17 -2.99 9.44
C GLU A 301 7.47 -3.85 8.36
N ALA A 302 7.27 -3.33 7.15
CA ALA A 302 6.51 -4.00 6.08
C ALA A 302 7.08 -3.66 4.71
N SER A 303 7.72 -4.62 4.06
CA SER A 303 8.38 -4.41 2.77
C SER A 303 8.22 -5.62 1.87
N GLY A 304 8.62 -5.48 0.62
CA GLY A 304 8.62 -6.59 -0.32
C GLY A 304 9.60 -6.41 -1.45
N CYS A 305 10.01 -7.53 -2.05
CA CYS A 305 10.89 -7.56 -3.22
C CYS A 305 10.49 -8.68 -4.17
N PHE A 306 11.04 -8.64 -5.38
CA PHE A 306 10.79 -9.63 -6.41
C PHE A 306 12.11 -10.18 -6.96
N PHE A 307 12.24 -11.50 -6.99
CA PHE A 307 13.38 -12.20 -7.55
C PHE A 307 13.01 -12.79 -8.91
N LYS A 308 13.53 -12.18 -9.96
CA LYS A 308 13.27 -12.63 -11.34
C LYS A 308 13.98 -13.96 -11.60
N ASN A 309 13.26 -14.91 -12.19
CA ASN A 309 13.78 -16.23 -12.60
C ASN A 309 14.39 -17.09 -11.46
N LEU A 310 14.02 -16.82 -10.19
CA LEU A 310 14.40 -17.67 -9.07
C LEU A 310 13.17 -18.45 -8.54
N ASP A 311 13.43 -19.69 -8.11
CA ASP A 311 12.47 -20.53 -7.41
C ASP A 311 12.39 -20.19 -5.91
N ALA A 312 11.42 -20.79 -5.23
CA ALA A 312 11.20 -20.53 -3.82
C ALA A 312 12.34 -21.01 -2.91
N GLU A 313 13.04 -22.09 -3.28
CA GLU A 313 14.15 -22.65 -2.50
C GLU A 313 15.40 -21.77 -2.57
N SER A 314 15.74 -21.31 -3.76
CA SER A 314 16.87 -20.38 -3.98
C SER A 314 16.62 -19.04 -3.31
N THR A 315 15.40 -18.52 -3.41
CA THR A 315 14.98 -17.27 -2.75
C THR A 315 15.05 -17.41 -1.23
N GLU A 316 14.58 -18.53 -0.65
CA GLU A 316 14.64 -18.82 0.78
C GLU A 316 16.09 -18.71 1.29
N LYS A 317 17.02 -19.36 0.60
CA LYS A 317 18.46 -19.36 0.97
C LYS A 317 19.06 -17.95 0.96
N ILE A 318 18.73 -17.14 -0.06
CA ILE A 318 19.22 -15.77 -0.19
C ILE A 318 18.70 -14.90 0.96
N ILE A 319 17.40 -14.93 1.23
CA ILE A 319 16.79 -14.12 2.28
C ILE A 319 17.33 -14.52 3.67
N LEU A 320 17.43 -15.81 3.95
CA LEU A 320 17.97 -16.30 5.23
C LEU A 320 19.44 -15.90 5.43
N LYS A 321 20.26 -15.95 4.38
CA LYS A 321 21.64 -15.50 4.42
C LYS A 321 21.72 -14.01 4.78
N GLU A 322 20.96 -13.18 4.11
CA GLU A 322 20.93 -11.73 4.35
C GLU A 322 20.46 -11.38 5.77
N ILE A 323 19.41 -12.05 6.25
CA ILE A 323 18.93 -11.84 7.63
C ILE A 323 20.00 -12.23 8.64
N LYS A 324 20.72 -13.34 8.42
CA LYS A 324 21.81 -13.79 9.31
C LYS A 324 22.98 -12.80 9.33
N GLU A 325 23.37 -12.26 8.18
CA GLU A 325 24.48 -11.30 8.05
C GLU A 325 24.13 -9.95 8.71
N ASN A 326 22.93 -9.45 8.49
CA ASN A 326 22.46 -8.21 9.09
C ASN A 326 22.02 -8.38 10.55
N GLY A 327 21.56 -9.57 10.94
CA GLY A 327 21.11 -9.89 12.30
C GLY A 327 22.22 -9.96 13.35
N ARG A 328 23.50 -10.03 12.96
CA ARG A 328 24.63 -9.95 13.90
C ARG A 328 24.68 -8.62 14.66
N ASN A 329 24.10 -7.57 14.11
CA ASN A 329 24.01 -6.25 14.76
C ASN A 329 22.83 -6.12 15.71
N TYR A 330 21.96 -7.14 15.83
CA TYR A 330 20.75 -7.16 16.66
C TYR A 330 20.82 -8.18 17.80
N LYS A 331 22.02 -8.58 18.22
CA LYS A 331 22.19 -9.35 19.46
C LYS A 331 21.66 -8.52 20.62
N CYS A 332 20.67 -9.08 21.28
CA CYS A 332 19.96 -8.58 22.44
C CYS A 332 20.77 -7.66 23.35
N LYS A 333 20.25 -6.45 23.58
CA LYS A 333 20.36 -5.82 24.87
C LYS A 333 19.15 -6.26 25.70
#